data_7933f632874a605de942d55aca3b09ff
#
_entry.id   7933f632874a605de942d55aca3b09ff
#
_cell.length_a   1.000
_cell.length_b   1.000
_cell.length_c   1.000
_cell.angle_alpha   90.00
_cell.angle_beta   90.00
_cell.angle_gamma   90.00
#
_symmetry.space_group_name_H-M   'P 1'
#
loop_
_entity.id
_entity.type
_entity.pdbx_description
1 polymer ?
#
loop_
_entity_poly.entity_id
_entity_poly.type
_entity_poly.pdbx_seq_one_letter_code
_entity_poly.pdbx_strand_id
1 'polypeptide(L)'
;MRNAVAFANNDVVTIAWSYGAKPEGCMGFAIYRIDANGKETALPSHAVFPGGKIQPGQTTAQFPIQKFYWKDVYARPIGDKTGNYTFRYKVVPLEGSPGALQPMSSLPILTTNEVTVTGVCSPNLTAIFNRGLISTQHVSEALKGKINKNSLLAMIKDPSNSLRKDLAGDITDTLTGFLARTKNGGSIYAALYELTDVELVQSLVGIGKKLNIVLANIVAKPVKGGSEEQPGENDDSESKLKASAGSLLYREPPSNHIVHNKFLIYADRSGVPQAVLTGSCNWTDTGMCAQTNNSIVIQDKTVAARYMAYWKKLQADEKAHEGGGTFQGAPLRTFNGTGKDFSLDKGSDDPSTLTSYFSPNTAKQRSKSKGKSEACPVDLKDLQARVMAAKNAVLFLAFIPGTPSITEFAAAAQKANKNLFVRGCVTSPDAAGNFRYDLTGTSPPKKQKGVKSPPAPQDARVISANALGKTIPDGWQKELLKAGFAITHDKIVVIDPFADNCVVVTGSHNLGYQASYNNDENLLMIEGNKNLAMAYATHVLDVYDHFAWRWTVNQGTSVDANLKTKPDDWLSWYFDVQGNIKTAQLKFWMQATV
;
A
#
# COMPACT_ATOMS: atom_id res chain seq x y z
N MET A 1 21.41 20.45 -10.81
CA MET A 1 20.33 19.59 -11.33
C MET A 1 20.84 18.15 -11.32
N ARG A 2 20.20 17.25 -10.57
CA ARG A 2 20.58 15.84 -10.58
C ARG A 2 19.78 15.15 -11.69
N ASN A 3 20.46 14.57 -12.68
CA ASN A 3 19.79 13.88 -13.77
C ASN A 3 19.44 12.40 -13.44
N ALA A 4 19.80 11.94 -12.24
CA ALA A 4 19.39 10.64 -11.69
C ALA A 4 19.19 10.76 -10.18
N VAL A 5 18.18 10.04 -9.66
CA VAL A 5 17.82 10.01 -8.25
C VAL A 5 17.50 8.59 -7.83
N ALA A 6 17.83 8.25 -6.58
CA ALA A 6 17.38 7.03 -5.91
C ALA A 6 16.66 7.38 -4.62
N PHE A 7 15.58 6.67 -4.33
CA PHE A 7 14.82 6.76 -3.10
C PHE A 7 14.25 5.40 -2.73
N ALA A 8 13.99 5.16 -1.46
CA ALA A 8 13.67 3.83 -0.96
C ALA A 8 12.50 3.84 0.03
N ASN A 9 11.94 2.68 0.24
CA ASN A 9 11.21 2.31 1.44
C ASN A 9 12.05 1.35 2.31
N ASN A 10 11.41 0.61 3.21
CA ASN A 10 12.10 -0.37 4.06
C ASN A 10 12.62 -1.61 3.32
N ASP A 11 12.40 -1.76 2.02
CA ASP A 11 12.71 -3.00 1.28
C ASP A 11 13.22 -2.78 -0.15
N VAL A 12 12.70 -1.81 -0.88
CA VAL A 12 12.93 -1.59 -2.32
C VAL A 12 13.52 -0.22 -2.58
N VAL A 13 14.46 -0.14 -3.52
CA VAL A 13 14.95 1.15 -4.06
C VAL A 13 14.34 1.41 -5.42
N THR A 14 13.77 2.58 -5.62
CA THR A 14 13.38 3.12 -6.92
C THR A 14 14.48 4.03 -7.44
N ILE A 15 14.86 3.83 -8.70
CA ILE A 15 15.86 4.59 -9.41
C ILE A 15 15.17 5.28 -10.58
N ALA A 16 15.29 6.60 -10.72
CA ALA A 16 14.74 7.37 -11.83
C ALA A 16 15.81 8.25 -12.44
N TRP A 17 15.70 8.52 -13.75
CA TRP A 17 16.66 9.35 -14.47
C TRP A 17 16.03 10.06 -15.67
N SER A 18 16.68 11.10 -16.14
CA SER A 18 16.31 11.81 -17.36
C SER A 18 17.52 12.48 -18.02
N TYR A 19 17.42 12.75 -19.32
CA TYR A 19 18.45 13.48 -20.06
C TYR A 19 17.97 14.87 -20.56
N GLY A 20 16.77 15.28 -20.18
CA GLY A 20 16.18 16.55 -20.62
C GLY A 20 15.71 16.56 -22.07
N ALA A 21 16.29 15.72 -22.93
CA ALA A 21 15.92 15.52 -24.33
C ALA A 21 15.89 14.04 -24.68
N LYS A 22 15.33 13.71 -25.86
CA LYS A 22 15.31 12.32 -26.38
C LYS A 22 16.76 11.84 -26.54
N PRO A 23 17.14 10.72 -25.91
CA PRO A 23 18.49 10.14 -26.06
C PRO A 23 18.56 9.38 -27.39
N GLU A 24 18.77 10.09 -28.49
CA GLU A 24 18.81 9.54 -29.85
C GLU A 24 19.84 8.41 -29.96
N GLY A 25 19.45 7.29 -30.56
CA GLY A 25 20.32 6.12 -30.72
C GLY A 25 20.42 5.21 -29.46
N CYS A 26 19.81 5.58 -28.34
CA CYS A 26 19.91 4.80 -27.09
C CYS A 26 19.06 3.51 -27.15
N MET A 27 19.73 2.36 -26.98
CA MET A 27 19.11 1.05 -26.95
C MET A 27 18.47 0.72 -25.58
N GLY A 28 18.71 1.54 -24.58
CA GLY A 28 18.28 1.39 -23.20
C GLY A 28 19.42 1.62 -22.22
N PHE A 29 19.22 1.28 -20.96
CA PHE A 29 20.13 1.62 -19.87
C PHE A 29 20.59 0.38 -19.11
N ALA A 30 21.89 0.28 -18.84
CA ALA A 30 22.44 -0.62 -17.84
C ALA A 30 22.44 0.10 -16.49
N ILE A 31 22.02 -0.62 -15.44
CA ILE A 31 21.95 -0.09 -14.08
C ILE A 31 22.92 -0.88 -13.19
N TYR A 32 23.79 -0.17 -12.49
CA TYR A 32 24.73 -0.76 -11.53
C TYR A 32 24.44 -0.22 -10.14
N ARG A 33 24.34 -1.10 -9.16
CA ARG A 33 24.34 -0.77 -7.74
C ARG A 33 25.78 -0.62 -7.28
N ILE A 34 26.07 0.45 -6.57
CA ILE A 34 27.37 0.78 -5.96
C ILE A 34 27.18 0.69 -4.44
N ASP A 35 27.87 -0.25 -3.79
CA ASP A 35 27.84 -0.39 -2.33
C ASP A 35 28.76 0.62 -1.62
N ALA A 36 28.75 0.61 -0.29
CA ALA A 36 29.55 1.50 0.55
C ALA A 36 31.08 1.35 0.32
N ASN A 37 31.54 0.22 -0.24
CA ASN A 37 32.93 -0.05 -0.56
C ASN A 37 33.31 0.36 -2.00
N GLY A 38 32.35 0.92 -2.74
CA GLY A 38 32.52 1.29 -4.16
C GLY A 38 32.42 0.13 -5.14
N LYS A 39 32.04 -1.07 -4.70
CA LYS A 39 31.84 -2.22 -5.58
C LYS A 39 30.59 -2.03 -6.43
N GLU A 40 30.79 -2.11 -7.74
CA GLU A 40 29.71 -2.04 -8.73
C GLU A 40 29.16 -3.44 -9.04
N THR A 41 27.83 -3.58 -9.03
CA THR A 41 27.14 -4.81 -9.39
C THR A 41 25.98 -4.48 -10.34
N ALA A 42 26.02 -5.02 -11.57
CA ALA A 42 24.93 -4.83 -12.51
C ALA A 42 23.62 -5.46 -11.99
N LEU A 43 22.52 -4.73 -12.06
CA LEU A 43 21.22 -5.25 -11.63
C LEU A 43 20.74 -6.37 -12.57
N PRO A 44 20.03 -7.38 -12.04
CA PRO A 44 19.46 -8.44 -12.85
C PRO A 44 18.41 -7.90 -13.83
N SER A 45 18.29 -8.56 -14.98
CA SER A 45 17.26 -8.30 -15.99
C SER A 45 16.52 -9.59 -16.31
N HIS A 46 15.20 -9.50 -16.46
CA HIS A 46 14.35 -10.60 -16.92
C HIS A 46 13.76 -10.34 -18.32
N ALA A 47 14.33 -9.37 -19.05
CA ALA A 47 13.96 -9.06 -20.43
C ALA A 47 14.87 -9.82 -21.41
N VAL A 48 14.42 -10.01 -22.64
CA VAL A 48 15.20 -10.59 -23.72
C VAL A 48 14.91 -9.85 -25.03
N PHE A 49 15.82 -9.89 -25.99
CA PHE A 49 15.51 -9.52 -27.36
C PHE A 49 14.70 -10.61 -28.07
N PRO A 50 13.94 -10.28 -29.13
CA PRO A 50 13.14 -11.23 -29.89
C PRO A 50 13.93 -12.48 -30.28
N GLY A 51 13.35 -13.65 -30.04
CA GLY A 51 13.98 -14.96 -30.29
C GLY A 51 14.93 -15.44 -29.17
N GLY A 52 15.23 -14.58 -28.18
CA GLY A 52 16.04 -14.94 -27.01
C GLY A 52 15.25 -15.70 -25.96
N LYS A 53 15.98 -16.34 -25.04
CA LYS A 53 15.43 -16.98 -23.82
C LYS A 53 16.10 -16.38 -22.60
N ILE A 54 15.33 -16.22 -21.52
CA ILE A 54 15.85 -15.77 -20.23
C ILE A 54 16.87 -16.78 -19.72
N GLN A 55 18.05 -16.30 -19.34
CA GLN A 55 19.15 -17.10 -18.81
C GLN A 55 19.41 -16.72 -17.34
N PRO A 56 19.81 -17.69 -16.49
CA PRO A 56 20.25 -17.38 -15.13
C PRO A 56 21.43 -16.39 -15.13
N GLY A 57 21.39 -15.41 -14.24
CA GLY A 57 22.47 -14.44 -14.06
C GLY A 57 22.57 -13.35 -15.13
N GLN A 58 21.62 -13.24 -16.05
CA GLN A 58 21.61 -12.12 -17.00
C GLN A 58 21.34 -10.79 -16.30
N THR A 59 21.95 -9.72 -16.83
CA THR A 59 21.94 -8.39 -16.22
C THR A 59 21.44 -7.30 -17.17
N THR A 60 21.19 -6.13 -16.62
CA THR A 60 20.82 -4.93 -17.39
C THR A 60 21.91 -4.46 -18.36
N ALA A 61 23.15 -4.90 -18.20
CA ALA A 61 24.23 -4.61 -19.15
C ALA A 61 24.09 -5.39 -20.48
N GLN A 62 23.49 -6.58 -20.41
CA GLN A 62 23.23 -7.43 -21.59
C GLN A 62 21.82 -7.20 -22.15
N PHE A 63 20.85 -6.99 -21.24
CA PHE A 63 19.45 -6.81 -21.55
C PHE A 63 18.95 -5.51 -20.88
N PRO A 64 19.07 -4.36 -21.57
CA PRO A 64 18.95 -3.03 -20.98
C PRO A 64 17.51 -2.70 -20.57
N ILE A 65 17.39 -1.71 -19.70
CA ILE A 65 16.11 -1.15 -19.31
C ILE A 65 15.67 -0.10 -20.35
N GLN A 66 14.55 -0.37 -21.03
CA GLN A 66 13.91 0.54 -22.00
C GLN A 66 12.80 1.37 -21.34
N LYS A 67 13.17 2.02 -20.22
CA LYS A 67 12.34 2.90 -19.40
C LYS A 67 13.23 3.97 -18.77
N PHE A 68 12.65 4.99 -18.14
CA PHE A 68 13.36 6.04 -17.41
C PHE A 68 13.28 5.87 -15.88
N TYR A 69 12.96 4.68 -15.43
CA TYR A 69 13.02 4.26 -14.03
C TYR A 69 13.22 2.75 -13.95
N TRP A 70 13.75 2.32 -12.82
CA TRP A 70 13.86 0.89 -12.47
C TRP A 70 13.74 0.70 -10.96
N LYS A 71 13.64 -0.55 -10.54
CA LYS A 71 13.57 -0.90 -9.11
C LYS A 71 14.64 -1.93 -8.80
N ASP A 72 15.37 -1.72 -7.70
CA ASP A 72 16.21 -2.72 -7.09
C ASP A 72 15.43 -3.39 -5.94
N VAL A 73 14.77 -4.50 -6.27
CA VAL A 73 14.02 -5.32 -5.30
C VAL A 73 14.92 -6.26 -4.52
N TYR A 74 16.22 -6.28 -4.83
CA TYR A 74 17.24 -7.05 -4.15
C TYR A 74 18.21 -6.14 -3.37
N ALA A 75 17.85 -4.88 -3.15
CA ALA A 75 18.65 -3.93 -2.40
C ALA A 75 18.87 -4.40 -0.95
N ARG A 76 17.87 -5.05 -0.39
CA ARG A 76 17.97 -5.71 0.93
C ARG A 76 17.77 -7.21 0.75
N PRO A 77 18.73 -8.05 1.20
CA PRO A 77 18.55 -9.50 1.18
C PRO A 77 17.32 -9.91 2.02
N ILE A 78 16.60 -10.91 1.52
CA ILE A 78 15.45 -11.45 2.22
C ILE A 78 15.89 -12.01 3.58
N GLY A 79 15.17 -11.61 4.64
CA GLY A 79 15.44 -12.06 6.02
C GLY A 79 16.60 -11.35 6.74
N ASP A 80 17.41 -10.54 6.05
CA ASP A 80 18.46 -9.77 6.71
C ASP A 80 17.93 -8.42 7.21
N LYS A 81 17.96 -8.23 8.54
CA LYS A 81 17.47 -7.02 9.22
C LYS A 81 18.61 -6.23 9.88
N THR A 82 19.85 -6.69 9.74
CA THR A 82 21.01 -6.17 10.50
C THR A 82 21.99 -5.38 9.67
N GLY A 83 21.93 -5.49 8.33
CA GLY A 83 22.86 -4.82 7.42
C GLY A 83 22.55 -3.33 7.25
N ASN A 84 23.60 -2.56 6.99
CA ASN A 84 23.47 -1.19 6.51
C ASN A 84 23.37 -1.21 4.98
N TYR A 85 22.19 -1.03 4.45
CA TYR A 85 21.90 -1.11 3.01
C TYR A 85 21.86 0.29 2.41
N THR A 86 23.05 0.90 2.30
CA THR A 86 23.23 2.23 1.71
C THR A 86 23.94 2.10 0.36
N PHE A 87 23.36 2.69 -0.67
CA PHE A 87 23.79 2.51 -2.06
C PHE A 87 23.76 3.82 -2.84
N ARG A 88 24.50 3.83 -3.95
CA ARG A 88 24.31 4.72 -5.10
C ARG A 88 24.07 3.85 -6.33
N TYR A 89 23.53 4.46 -7.36
CA TYR A 89 23.30 3.74 -8.61
C TYR A 89 23.92 4.51 -9.77
N LYS A 90 24.54 3.73 -10.68
CA LYS A 90 25.08 4.25 -11.92
C LYS A 90 24.18 3.81 -13.07
N VAL A 91 23.73 4.78 -13.89
CA VAL A 91 22.90 4.58 -15.06
C VAL A 91 23.75 4.83 -16.30
N VAL A 92 23.97 3.79 -17.09
CA VAL A 92 24.82 3.81 -18.27
C VAL A 92 23.94 3.68 -19.52
N PRO A 93 23.84 4.71 -20.37
CA PRO A 93 23.14 4.59 -21.67
C PRO A 93 23.92 3.66 -22.58
N LEU A 94 23.21 2.80 -23.31
CA LEU A 94 23.80 1.81 -24.22
C LEU A 94 23.41 2.08 -25.67
N GLU A 95 24.35 1.87 -26.59
CA GLU A 95 24.17 1.89 -28.03
C GLU A 95 24.61 0.58 -28.67
N GLY A 96 24.34 0.39 -29.95
CA GLY A 96 24.73 -0.81 -30.69
C GLY A 96 23.53 -1.68 -31.11
N SER A 97 23.74 -2.97 -31.20
CA SER A 97 22.72 -3.95 -31.60
C SER A 97 22.61 -5.07 -30.56
N PRO A 98 21.51 -5.84 -30.56
CA PRO A 98 21.36 -7.00 -29.69
C PRO A 98 22.58 -7.93 -29.74
N GLY A 99 23.16 -8.26 -28.58
CA GLY A 99 24.37 -9.06 -28.44
C GLY A 99 25.70 -8.30 -28.59
N ALA A 100 25.69 -7.03 -29.00
CA ALA A 100 26.86 -6.17 -29.17
C ALA A 100 26.59 -4.76 -28.64
N LEU A 101 26.05 -4.67 -27.43
CA LEU A 101 25.78 -3.39 -26.76
C LEU A 101 27.03 -2.84 -26.07
N GLN A 102 27.25 -1.55 -26.16
CA GLN A 102 28.34 -0.83 -25.52
C GLN A 102 27.86 0.49 -24.91
N PRO A 103 28.60 1.05 -23.94
CA PRO A 103 28.29 2.38 -23.41
C PRO A 103 28.26 3.43 -24.51
N MET A 104 27.24 4.27 -24.48
CA MET A 104 27.04 5.34 -25.45
C MET A 104 27.96 6.51 -25.12
N SER A 105 28.80 6.91 -26.08
CA SER A 105 29.80 7.98 -25.88
C SER A 105 29.19 9.41 -25.95
N SER A 106 28.04 9.55 -26.62
CA SER A 106 27.36 10.84 -26.82
C SER A 106 26.53 11.31 -25.62
N LEU A 107 26.33 10.47 -24.64
CA LEU A 107 25.54 10.78 -23.43
C LEU A 107 26.35 10.53 -22.16
N PRO A 108 26.18 11.37 -21.13
CA PRO A 108 26.86 11.15 -19.85
C PRO A 108 26.32 9.93 -19.12
N ILE A 109 27.20 9.24 -18.41
CA ILE A 109 26.84 8.28 -17.37
C ILE A 109 26.31 9.08 -16.18
N LEU A 110 25.14 8.68 -15.65
CA LEU A 110 24.51 9.35 -14.52
C LEU A 110 24.76 8.55 -13.23
N THR A 111 24.93 9.28 -12.11
CA THR A 111 25.04 8.68 -10.77
C THR A 111 24.00 9.33 -9.84
N THR A 112 23.28 8.51 -9.08
CA THR A 112 22.26 8.98 -8.13
C THR A 112 22.89 9.57 -6.86
N ASN A 113 22.03 10.20 -6.05
CA ASN A 113 22.33 10.40 -4.63
C ASN A 113 22.56 9.06 -3.92
N GLU A 114 23.12 9.15 -2.75
CA GLU A 114 23.12 8.04 -1.79
C GLU A 114 21.70 7.82 -1.25
N VAL A 115 21.34 6.56 -1.08
CA VAL A 115 20.03 6.15 -0.56
C VAL A 115 20.21 4.99 0.43
N THR A 116 19.52 5.06 1.55
CA THR A 116 19.49 3.99 2.56
C THR A 116 18.11 3.32 2.54
N VAL A 117 18.11 1.99 2.51
CA VAL A 117 16.88 1.18 2.60
C VAL A 117 16.42 1.17 4.05
N THR A 118 15.42 1.97 4.38
CA THR A 118 14.92 2.16 5.75
C THR A 118 13.46 2.54 5.77
N GLY A 119 12.76 2.19 6.86
CA GLY A 119 11.41 2.68 7.13
C GLY A 119 11.39 4.04 7.84
N VAL A 120 12.52 4.53 8.33
CA VAL A 120 12.59 5.84 9.02
C VAL A 120 12.53 6.96 8.00
N CYS A 121 11.46 7.72 8.03
CA CYS A 121 11.23 8.83 7.09
C CYS A 121 11.55 10.19 7.72
N SER A 122 11.41 10.31 9.04
CA SER A 122 11.80 11.48 9.84
C SER A 122 11.94 11.07 11.30
N PRO A 123 12.42 11.94 12.20
CA PRO A 123 12.51 11.63 13.64
C PRO A 123 11.19 11.15 14.25
N ASN A 124 10.05 11.65 13.75
CA ASN A 124 8.72 11.31 14.27
C ASN A 124 7.96 10.29 13.43
N LEU A 125 8.42 9.94 12.23
CA LEU A 125 7.68 9.09 11.30
C LEU A 125 8.49 7.88 10.83
N THR A 126 7.95 6.69 11.06
CA THR A 126 8.50 5.43 10.51
C THR A 126 7.39 4.70 9.75
N ALA A 127 7.60 4.46 8.46
CA ALA A 127 6.66 3.76 7.58
C ALA A 127 7.22 2.40 7.18
N ILE A 128 6.43 1.36 7.34
CA ILE A 128 6.82 -0.03 7.08
C ILE A 128 5.79 -0.67 6.15
N PHE A 129 6.29 -1.38 5.17
CA PHE A 129 5.51 -2.14 4.19
C PHE A 129 5.89 -3.61 4.27
N ASN A 130 4.90 -4.51 4.16
CA ASN A 130 5.20 -5.93 4.00
C ASN A 130 5.50 -6.24 2.53
N ARG A 131 6.13 -7.38 2.29
CA ARG A 131 6.35 -7.90 0.94
C ARG A 131 5.11 -8.54 0.35
N GLY A 132 4.37 -9.26 1.18
CA GLY A 132 3.17 -9.97 0.75
C GLY A 132 3.42 -10.87 -0.46
N LEU A 133 2.39 -11.11 -1.24
CA LEU A 133 2.48 -11.94 -2.47
C LEU A 133 3.23 -11.28 -3.65
N ILE A 134 3.79 -10.09 -3.50
CA ILE A 134 4.64 -9.50 -4.54
C ILE A 134 5.91 -10.35 -4.72
N SER A 135 6.38 -11.01 -3.67
CA SER A 135 7.51 -11.96 -3.70
C SER A 135 7.16 -13.32 -4.32
N THR A 136 6.48 -13.35 -5.45
CA THR A 136 5.94 -14.58 -6.03
C THR A 136 6.99 -15.63 -6.40
N GLN A 137 8.18 -15.23 -6.86
CA GLN A 137 9.27 -16.17 -7.17
C GLN A 137 9.77 -16.83 -5.90
N HIS A 138 9.98 -16.07 -4.83
CA HIS A 138 10.41 -16.58 -3.55
C HIS A 138 9.39 -17.57 -2.95
N VAL A 139 8.10 -17.25 -3.05
CA VAL A 139 7.02 -18.18 -2.64
C VAL A 139 7.08 -19.48 -3.47
N SER A 140 7.29 -19.37 -4.78
CA SER A 140 7.40 -20.54 -5.67
C SER A 140 8.60 -21.42 -5.32
N GLU A 141 9.75 -20.83 -5.05
CA GLU A 141 10.97 -21.55 -4.64
C GLU A 141 10.80 -22.23 -3.28
N ALA A 142 10.26 -21.54 -2.28
CA ALA A 142 10.01 -22.09 -0.95
C ALA A 142 9.06 -23.30 -0.96
N LEU A 143 8.08 -23.29 -1.86
CA LEU A 143 7.08 -24.35 -2.00
C LEU A 143 7.51 -25.43 -3.01
N LYS A 144 8.73 -25.36 -3.56
CA LYS A 144 9.31 -26.34 -4.51
C LYS A 144 8.34 -26.73 -5.65
N GLY A 145 7.58 -25.76 -6.16
CA GLY A 145 6.61 -25.97 -7.24
C GLY A 145 5.35 -26.78 -6.85
N LYS A 146 5.25 -27.26 -5.60
CA LYS A 146 4.07 -27.98 -5.07
C LYS A 146 3.19 -27.07 -4.24
N ILE A 147 2.59 -26.09 -4.88
CA ILE A 147 1.80 -25.08 -4.16
C ILE A 147 0.36 -25.54 -4.06
N ASN A 148 -0.09 -25.77 -2.84
CA ASN A 148 -1.50 -25.76 -2.51
C ASN A 148 -1.77 -24.73 -1.40
N LYS A 149 -3.02 -24.26 -1.34
CA LYS A 149 -3.49 -23.29 -0.35
C LYS A 149 -3.14 -23.69 1.09
N ASN A 150 -3.34 -24.96 1.42
CA ASN A 150 -3.17 -25.44 2.79
C ASN A 150 -1.69 -25.44 3.20
N SER A 151 -0.78 -25.78 2.29
CA SER A 151 0.67 -25.72 2.55
C SER A 151 1.13 -24.28 2.82
N LEU A 152 0.70 -23.30 2.01
CA LEU A 152 1.04 -21.90 2.23
C LEU A 152 0.46 -21.38 3.53
N LEU A 153 -0.82 -21.67 3.82
CA LEU A 153 -1.46 -21.26 5.07
C LEU A 153 -0.75 -21.85 6.30
N ALA A 154 -0.34 -23.13 6.24
CA ALA A 154 0.42 -23.75 7.32
C ALA A 154 1.77 -23.05 7.56
N MET A 155 2.49 -22.68 6.48
CA MET A 155 3.78 -21.99 6.59
C MET A 155 3.65 -20.56 7.13
N ILE A 156 2.65 -19.81 6.71
CA ILE A 156 2.46 -18.43 7.20
C ILE A 156 1.86 -18.37 8.62
N LYS A 157 1.23 -19.43 9.10
CA LYS A 157 0.75 -19.56 10.47
C LYS A 157 1.85 -19.89 11.48
N ASP A 158 2.95 -20.48 11.02
CA ASP A 158 4.07 -20.85 11.89
C ASP A 158 5.03 -19.66 12.07
N PRO A 159 5.12 -19.05 13.27
CA PRO A 159 6.02 -17.91 13.54
C PRO A 159 7.50 -18.24 13.33
N SER A 160 7.89 -19.52 13.39
CA SER A 160 9.28 -19.95 13.19
C SER A 160 9.65 -20.05 11.71
N ASN A 161 8.68 -20.14 10.81
CA ASN A 161 8.88 -20.40 9.39
C ASN A 161 9.55 -19.21 8.68
N SER A 162 10.61 -19.48 7.91
CA SER A 162 11.35 -18.45 7.17
C SER A 162 10.47 -17.72 6.15
N LEU A 163 9.60 -18.45 5.42
CA LEU A 163 8.71 -17.84 4.44
C LEU A 163 7.77 -16.81 5.08
N ARG A 164 7.21 -17.11 6.28
CA ARG A 164 6.41 -16.14 7.04
C ARG A 164 7.21 -14.87 7.32
N LYS A 165 8.44 -15.01 7.83
CA LYS A 165 9.32 -13.87 8.15
C LYS A 165 9.63 -13.03 6.91
N ASP A 166 9.88 -13.70 5.79
CA ASP A 166 10.19 -13.05 4.52
C ASP A 166 8.99 -12.29 3.95
N LEU A 167 7.79 -12.87 3.97
CA LEU A 167 6.57 -12.24 3.46
C LEU A 167 6.09 -11.09 4.34
N ALA A 168 6.13 -11.25 5.67
CA ALA A 168 5.76 -10.20 6.62
C ALA A 168 6.77 -9.03 6.61
N GLY A 169 8.02 -9.29 6.24
CA GLY A 169 9.07 -8.28 6.27
C GLY A 169 9.22 -7.70 7.68
N ASP A 170 9.26 -6.37 7.78
CA ASP A 170 9.45 -5.67 9.07
C ASP A 170 8.14 -5.41 9.84
N ILE A 171 6.97 -5.74 9.27
CA ILE A 171 5.68 -5.44 9.93
C ILE A 171 5.58 -6.15 11.28
N THR A 172 5.88 -7.45 11.36
CA THR A 172 5.79 -8.21 12.61
C THR A 172 6.70 -7.62 13.69
N ASP A 173 7.95 -7.32 13.34
CA ASP A 173 8.90 -6.74 14.29
C ASP A 173 8.48 -5.34 14.73
N THR A 174 7.92 -4.54 13.84
CA THR A 174 7.40 -3.21 14.17
C THR A 174 6.24 -3.30 15.16
N LEU A 175 5.29 -4.21 14.93
CA LEU A 175 4.15 -4.43 15.82
C LEU A 175 4.62 -4.93 17.20
N THR A 176 5.42 -5.99 17.24
CA THR A 176 5.93 -6.57 18.50
C THR A 176 6.88 -5.63 19.22
N GLY A 177 7.73 -4.89 18.50
CA GLY A 177 8.59 -3.86 19.04
C GLY A 177 7.83 -2.69 19.66
N PHE A 178 6.70 -2.29 19.06
CA PHE A 178 5.82 -1.28 19.65
C PHE A 178 5.19 -1.77 20.96
N LEU A 179 4.72 -3.02 21.01
CA LEU A 179 4.19 -3.65 22.21
C LEU A 179 5.25 -3.79 23.30
N ALA A 180 6.50 -4.08 22.95
CA ALA A 180 7.61 -4.26 23.87
C ALA A 180 7.97 -2.97 24.64
N ARG A 181 7.49 -1.79 24.25
CA ARG A 181 7.66 -0.53 25.02
C ARG A 181 7.13 -0.63 26.45
N THR A 182 6.15 -1.50 26.69
CA THR A 182 5.60 -1.77 28.02
C THR A 182 6.62 -2.40 28.99
N LYS A 183 7.73 -2.97 28.48
CA LYS A 183 8.85 -3.46 29.32
C LYS A 183 9.51 -2.31 30.11
N ASN A 184 9.52 -1.12 29.53
CA ASN A 184 10.03 0.10 30.18
C ASN A 184 8.98 0.79 31.08
N GLY A 185 7.84 0.15 31.32
CA GLY A 185 6.67 0.69 32.03
C GLY A 185 5.63 1.27 31.05
N GLY A 186 4.52 1.76 31.62
CA GLY A 186 3.41 2.28 30.81
C GLY A 186 2.46 1.22 30.29
N SER A 187 1.55 1.61 29.41
CA SER A 187 0.42 0.79 28.95
C SER A 187 0.19 0.93 27.45
N ILE A 188 -0.45 -0.08 26.87
CA ILE A 188 -0.95 -0.07 25.49
C ILE A 188 -2.47 0.10 25.52
N TYR A 189 -2.95 0.97 24.65
CA TYR A 189 -4.36 1.13 24.32
C TYR A 189 -4.55 0.74 22.85
N ALA A 190 -5.33 -0.29 22.58
CA ALA A 190 -5.52 -0.86 21.26
C ALA A 190 -6.97 -0.73 20.79
N ALA A 191 -7.17 -0.53 19.49
CA ALA A 191 -8.44 -0.75 18.81
C ALA A 191 -8.17 -1.59 17.57
N LEU A 192 -8.66 -2.84 17.56
CA LEU A 192 -8.34 -3.84 16.55
C LEU A 192 -9.60 -4.46 15.94
N TYR A 193 -9.54 -4.70 14.63
CA TYR A 193 -10.58 -5.35 13.84
C TYR A 193 -10.40 -6.88 13.87
N GLU A 194 -9.54 -7.44 13.04
CA GLU A 194 -9.22 -8.86 13.00
C GLU A 194 -7.95 -9.14 13.80
N LEU A 195 -8.02 -10.11 14.70
CA LEU A 195 -6.94 -10.51 15.58
C LEU A 195 -6.90 -12.03 15.71
N THR A 196 -6.22 -12.71 14.79
CA THR A 196 -6.14 -14.18 14.77
C THR A 196 -4.71 -14.71 14.69
N ASP A 197 -3.72 -13.84 14.46
CA ASP A 197 -2.32 -14.23 14.40
C ASP A 197 -1.80 -14.68 15.77
N VAL A 198 -1.27 -15.90 15.84
CA VAL A 198 -0.87 -16.53 17.09
C VAL A 198 0.23 -15.76 17.81
N GLU A 199 1.25 -15.28 17.08
CA GLU A 199 2.39 -14.54 17.63
C GLU A 199 1.94 -13.19 18.23
N LEU A 200 1.08 -12.47 17.51
CA LEU A 200 0.57 -11.18 17.95
C LEU A 200 -0.41 -11.33 19.13
N VAL A 201 -1.29 -12.35 19.11
CA VAL A 201 -2.16 -12.65 20.24
C VAL A 201 -1.33 -12.98 21.49
N GLN A 202 -0.29 -13.84 21.36
CA GLN A 202 0.60 -14.16 22.48
C GLN A 202 1.35 -12.93 23.00
N SER A 203 1.78 -12.05 22.10
CA SER A 203 2.45 -10.79 22.47
C SER A 203 1.52 -9.87 23.27
N LEU A 204 0.24 -9.77 22.89
CA LEU A 204 -0.77 -9.00 23.62
C LEU A 204 -1.09 -9.63 24.98
N VAL A 205 -1.26 -10.94 25.03
CA VAL A 205 -1.46 -11.69 26.31
C VAL A 205 -0.28 -11.45 27.25
N GLY A 206 0.96 -11.44 26.74
CA GLY A 206 2.18 -11.20 27.50
C GLY A 206 2.29 -9.80 28.12
N ILE A 207 1.57 -8.80 27.58
CA ILE A 207 1.48 -7.46 28.18
C ILE A 207 0.68 -7.48 29.50
N GLY A 208 -0.30 -8.37 29.60
CA GLY A 208 -1.12 -8.56 30.79
C GLY A 208 -1.93 -7.30 31.15
N LYS A 209 -1.97 -6.94 32.43
CA LYS A 209 -2.79 -5.82 32.95
C LYS A 209 -2.45 -4.43 32.39
N LYS A 210 -1.36 -4.30 31.65
CA LYS A 210 -1.01 -3.04 30.96
C LYS A 210 -1.70 -2.90 29.59
N LEU A 211 -2.43 -3.90 29.11
CA LEU A 211 -3.20 -3.87 27.88
C LEU A 211 -4.63 -3.40 28.14
N ASN A 212 -5.06 -2.39 27.38
CA ASN A 212 -6.44 -1.92 27.30
C ASN A 212 -6.89 -2.01 25.84
N ILE A 213 -7.90 -2.81 25.53
CA ILE A 213 -8.26 -3.11 24.15
C ILE A 213 -9.76 -2.95 23.89
N VAL A 214 -10.09 -2.33 22.77
CA VAL A 214 -11.39 -2.39 22.09
C VAL A 214 -11.21 -3.34 20.91
N LEU A 215 -11.83 -4.52 20.97
CA LEU A 215 -11.75 -5.56 19.95
C LEU A 215 -13.09 -5.68 19.22
N ALA A 216 -13.07 -5.78 17.89
CA ALA A 216 -14.28 -5.98 17.13
C ALA A 216 -14.89 -7.35 17.38
N ASN A 217 -16.20 -7.41 17.61
CA ASN A 217 -16.97 -8.64 17.53
C ASN A 217 -17.31 -8.89 16.05
N ILE A 218 -16.67 -9.90 15.46
CA ILE A 218 -16.92 -10.31 14.07
C ILE A 218 -17.77 -11.56 14.10
N VAL A 219 -19.09 -11.37 14.14
CA VAL A 219 -20.05 -12.47 14.13
C VAL A 219 -19.92 -13.28 12.84
N ALA A 220 -19.76 -14.59 12.97
CA ALA A 220 -19.72 -15.49 11.83
C ALA A 220 -21.04 -15.47 11.05
N LYS A 221 -20.95 -15.46 9.73
CA LYS A 221 -22.14 -15.60 8.89
C LYS A 221 -22.59 -17.08 8.95
N PRO A 222 -23.91 -17.35 9.17
CA PRO A 222 -24.41 -18.71 9.12
C PRO A 222 -24.03 -19.38 7.79
N VAL A 223 -23.51 -20.59 7.86
CA VAL A 223 -23.28 -21.40 6.66
C VAL A 223 -24.64 -21.67 5.99
N LYS A 224 -24.76 -21.35 4.70
CA LYS A 224 -25.99 -21.61 3.94
C LYS A 224 -26.39 -23.10 4.08
N GLY A 225 -27.45 -23.37 4.85
CA GLY A 225 -28.00 -24.71 5.05
C GLY A 225 -27.54 -25.45 6.30
N GLY A 226 -26.76 -24.86 7.19
CA GLY A 226 -26.34 -25.41 8.48
C GLY A 226 -27.06 -24.75 9.66
N SER A 227 -27.39 -25.54 10.67
CA SER A 227 -27.98 -25.09 11.94
C SER A 227 -26.95 -24.75 13.03
N GLU A 228 -25.66 -24.92 12.78
CA GLU A 228 -24.59 -24.60 13.73
C GLU A 228 -24.07 -23.18 13.52
N GLU A 229 -24.07 -22.40 14.59
CA GLU A 229 -23.37 -21.11 14.64
C GLU A 229 -21.87 -21.39 14.61
N GLN A 230 -21.18 -20.83 13.59
CA GLN A 230 -19.72 -20.85 13.57
C GLN A 230 -19.20 -19.82 14.59
N PRO A 231 -18.06 -20.09 15.28
CA PRO A 231 -17.44 -19.10 16.15
C PRO A 231 -17.06 -17.83 15.37
N GLY A 232 -17.14 -16.68 16.02
CA GLY A 232 -16.65 -15.42 15.48
C GLY A 232 -15.14 -15.46 15.23
N GLU A 233 -14.66 -14.67 14.28
CA GLU A 233 -13.23 -14.70 13.91
C GLU A 233 -12.29 -14.37 15.08
N ASN A 234 -12.74 -13.54 16.04
CA ASN A 234 -11.93 -13.12 17.20
C ASN A 234 -12.21 -13.89 18.50
N ASP A 235 -13.12 -14.87 18.52
CA ASP A 235 -13.57 -15.52 19.77
C ASP A 235 -12.43 -16.20 20.55
N ASP A 236 -11.50 -16.86 19.86
CA ASP A 236 -10.33 -17.48 20.49
C ASP A 236 -9.40 -16.43 21.12
N SER A 237 -9.17 -15.33 20.41
CA SER A 237 -8.33 -14.21 20.88
C SER A 237 -9.00 -13.46 22.03
N GLU A 238 -10.31 -13.25 21.96
CA GLU A 238 -11.09 -12.66 23.05
C GLU A 238 -10.95 -13.48 24.32
N SER A 239 -11.16 -14.80 24.23
CA SER A 239 -11.07 -15.70 25.38
C SER A 239 -9.71 -15.62 26.07
N LYS A 240 -8.61 -15.60 25.30
CA LYS A 240 -7.23 -15.49 25.81
C LYS A 240 -6.96 -14.13 26.46
N LEU A 241 -7.45 -13.05 25.85
CA LEU A 241 -7.25 -11.68 26.34
C LEU A 241 -8.11 -11.36 27.57
N LYS A 242 -9.31 -11.93 27.68
CA LYS A 242 -10.21 -11.72 28.80
C LYS A 242 -9.60 -12.11 30.15
N ALA A 243 -8.77 -13.14 30.17
CA ALA A 243 -8.06 -13.59 31.37
C ALA A 243 -6.87 -12.70 31.74
N SER A 244 -6.21 -12.06 30.77
CA SER A 244 -4.90 -11.39 30.94
C SER A 244 -4.97 -9.86 30.91
N ALA A 245 -5.76 -9.25 30.04
CA ALA A 245 -5.80 -7.83 29.82
C ALA A 245 -6.24 -7.01 31.04
N GLY A 246 -5.84 -5.74 31.11
CA GLY A 246 -6.33 -4.75 32.09
C GLY A 246 -7.77 -4.37 31.83
N SER A 247 -8.10 -4.13 30.55
CA SER A 247 -9.48 -4.01 30.10
C SER A 247 -9.64 -4.56 28.68
N LEU A 248 -10.74 -5.26 28.46
CA LEU A 248 -11.19 -5.73 27.16
C LEU A 248 -12.64 -5.28 26.98
N LEU A 249 -12.91 -4.58 25.91
CA LEU A 249 -14.24 -4.23 25.46
C LEU A 249 -14.45 -4.87 24.09
N TYR A 250 -15.49 -5.70 23.99
CA TYR A 250 -15.84 -6.39 22.76
C TYR A 250 -16.93 -5.59 22.05
N ARG A 251 -16.57 -4.90 20.95
CA ARG A 251 -17.44 -3.97 20.26
C ARG A 251 -18.24 -4.66 19.15
N GLU A 252 -19.56 -4.70 19.30
CA GLU A 252 -20.47 -5.43 18.41
C GLU A 252 -21.18 -4.50 17.42
N PRO A 253 -20.78 -4.50 16.13
CA PRO A 253 -21.41 -3.64 15.14
C PRO A 253 -22.73 -4.23 14.62
N PRO A 254 -23.79 -3.42 14.47
CA PRO A 254 -24.98 -3.84 13.74
C PRO A 254 -24.68 -4.06 12.27
N SER A 255 -25.60 -4.72 11.55
CA SER A 255 -25.42 -5.00 10.13
C SER A 255 -25.08 -3.73 9.31
N ASN A 256 -24.11 -3.84 8.40
CA ASN A 256 -23.54 -2.78 7.56
C ASN A 256 -22.63 -1.76 8.27
N HIS A 257 -22.22 -2.05 9.49
CA HIS A 257 -21.16 -1.32 10.19
C HIS A 257 -19.96 -2.24 10.35
N ILE A 258 -18.76 -1.67 10.43
CA ILE A 258 -17.53 -2.41 10.65
C ILE A 258 -16.69 -1.66 11.69
N VAL A 259 -16.26 -2.35 12.73
CA VAL A 259 -15.29 -1.84 13.72
C VAL A 259 -13.89 -2.07 13.15
N HIS A 260 -13.45 -1.20 12.24
CA HIS A 260 -12.35 -1.49 11.32
C HIS A 260 -11.01 -0.86 11.70
N ASN A 261 -10.88 -0.34 12.92
CA ASN A 261 -9.63 0.24 13.41
C ASN A 261 -8.50 -0.79 13.52
N LYS A 262 -7.27 -0.33 13.36
CA LYS A 262 -6.03 -1.11 13.51
C LYS A 262 -4.95 -0.19 14.07
N PHE A 263 -5.13 0.25 15.33
CA PHE A 263 -4.16 1.14 15.94
C PHE A 263 -3.80 0.75 17.38
N LEU A 264 -2.60 1.12 17.76
CA LEU A 264 -2.08 1.05 19.12
C LEU A 264 -1.65 2.43 19.58
N ILE A 265 -1.82 2.70 20.87
CA ILE A 265 -1.28 3.88 21.54
C ILE A 265 -0.39 3.39 22.67
N TYR A 266 0.83 3.87 22.75
CA TYR A 266 1.68 3.70 23.92
C TYR A 266 1.54 4.92 24.83
N ALA A 267 1.16 4.69 26.09
CA ALA A 267 1.20 5.67 27.15
C ALA A 267 2.31 5.30 28.16
N ASP A 268 3.05 6.28 28.63
CA ASP A 268 4.16 6.07 29.57
C ASP A 268 3.68 5.68 30.98
N ARG A 269 4.62 5.56 31.94
CA ARG A 269 4.32 5.18 33.34
C ARG A 269 3.36 6.16 34.04
N SER A 270 3.33 7.42 33.61
CA SER A 270 2.44 8.45 34.12
C SER A 270 1.08 8.48 33.40
N GLY A 271 0.85 7.57 32.46
CA GLY A 271 -0.37 7.49 31.65
C GLY A 271 -0.43 8.52 30.52
N VAL A 272 0.65 9.23 30.23
CA VAL A 272 0.71 10.23 29.15
C VAL A 272 0.95 9.53 27.81
N PRO A 273 0.05 9.70 26.81
CA PRO A 273 0.26 9.15 25.46
C PRO A 273 1.54 9.70 24.81
N GLN A 274 2.35 8.81 24.23
CA GLN A 274 3.66 9.14 23.68
C GLN A 274 3.75 8.88 22.18
N ALA A 275 3.13 7.81 21.70
CA ALA A 275 3.23 7.38 20.31
C ALA A 275 1.98 6.62 19.86
N VAL A 276 1.77 6.60 18.53
CA VAL A 276 0.74 5.82 17.85
C VAL A 276 1.39 4.91 16.82
N LEU A 277 0.87 3.69 16.69
CA LEU A 277 1.07 2.83 15.53
C LEU A 277 -0.29 2.60 14.88
N THR A 278 -0.41 2.83 13.57
CA THR A 278 -1.61 2.56 12.79
C THR A 278 -1.25 2.12 11.37
N GLY A 279 -2.25 1.79 10.54
CA GLY A 279 -2.07 1.38 9.15
C GLY A 279 -3.21 0.52 8.64
N SER A 280 -2.94 -0.20 7.57
CA SER A 280 -3.94 -1.04 6.90
C SER A 280 -3.95 -2.50 7.38
N CYS A 281 -2.89 -2.95 8.04
CA CYS A 281 -2.65 -4.37 8.34
C CYS A 281 -3.64 -4.93 9.38
N ASN A 282 -4.42 -5.94 9.00
CA ASN A 282 -5.13 -6.78 9.95
C ASN A 282 -4.13 -7.66 10.71
N TRP A 283 -4.41 -7.95 11.96
CA TRP A 283 -3.54 -8.76 12.81
C TRP A 283 -3.82 -10.26 12.63
N THR A 284 -3.72 -10.67 11.36
CA THR A 284 -3.93 -12.04 10.89
C THR A 284 -2.69 -12.52 10.13
N ASP A 285 -2.46 -13.82 10.08
CA ASP A 285 -1.40 -14.43 9.27
C ASP A 285 -1.48 -14.01 7.79
N THR A 286 -2.67 -13.98 7.22
CA THR A 286 -2.90 -13.54 5.83
C THR A 286 -2.71 -12.03 5.66
N GLY A 287 -3.11 -11.22 6.63
CA GLY A 287 -2.91 -9.77 6.62
C GLY A 287 -1.42 -9.40 6.61
N MET A 288 -0.61 -10.09 7.40
CA MET A 288 0.83 -9.84 7.47
C MET A 288 1.60 -10.42 6.28
N CYS A 289 1.22 -11.61 5.77
CA CYS A 289 2.06 -12.37 4.84
C CYS A 289 1.53 -12.45 3.42
N ALA A 290 0.21 -12.33 3.20
CA ALA A 290 -0.40 -12.60 1.90
C ALA A 290 -0.95 -11.36 1.19
N GLN A 291 -1.46 -10.40 1.95
CA GLN A 291 -2.01 -9.15 1.42
C GLN A 291 -0.93 -8.07 1.43
N THR A 292 -1.01 -7.08 0.52
CA THR A 292 -0.16 -5.89 0.64
C THR A 292 -0.71 -4.97 1.71
N ASN A 293 0.13 -4.55 2.63
CA ASN A 293 -0.23 -3.73 3.78
C ASN A 293 0.90 -2.78 4.18
N ASN A 294 0.53 -1.72 4.89
CA ASN A 294 1.47 -0.81 5.51
C ASN A 294 1.15 -0.58 6.99
N SER A 295 2.17 -0.17 7.73
CA SER A 295 2.06 0.35 9.09
C SER A 295 2.88 1.63 9.23
N ILE A 296 2.40 2.59 10.00
CA ILE A 296 3.10 3.82 10.31
C ILE A 296 3.17 4.01 11.82
N VAL A 297 4.37 4.33 12.32
CA VAL A 297 4.61 4.72 13.71
C VAL A 297 4.81 6.22 13.77
N ILE A 298 4.08 6.89 14.66
CA ILE A 298 4.10 8.34 14.87
C ILE A 298 4.56 8.59 16.29
N GLN A 299 5.75 9.19 16.45
CA GLN A 299 6.38 9.51 17.74
C GLN A 299 6.00 10.93 18.16
N ASP A 300 4.71 11.21 18.38
CA ASP A 300 4.23 12.52 18.78
C ASP A 300 3.14 12.41 19.85
N LYS A 301 3.35 13.13 20.98
CA LYS A 301 2.47 13.10 22.14
C LYS A 301 1.09 13.69 21.84
N THR A 302 1.03 14.70 20.98
CA THR A 302 -0.22 15.42 20.68
C THR A 302 -1.10 14.60 19.75
N VAL A 303 -0.51 13.92 18.77
CA VAL A 303 -1.20 12.94 17.93
C VAL A 303 -1.65 11.75 18.78
N ALA A 304 -0.79 11.24 19.66
CA ALA A 304 -1.12 10.12 20.54
C ALA A 304 -2.27 10.49 21.51
N ALA A 305 -2.30 11.71 22.03
CA ALA A 305 -3.41 12.19 22.85
C ALA A 305 -4.74 12.29 22.08
N ARG A 306 -4.70 12.66 20.79
CA ARG A 306 -5.89 12.67 19.93
C ARG A 306 -6.44 11.26 19.69
N TYR A 307 -5.57 10.27 19.43
CA TYR A 307 -5.96 8.87 19.32
C TYR A 307 -6.50 8.31 20.64
N MET A 308 -5.89 8.70 21.78
CA MET A 308 -6.39 8.32 23.10
C MET A 308 -7.80 8.88 23.37
N ALA A 309 -8.05 10.13 22.98
CA ALA A 309 -9.38 10.72 23.09
C ALA A 309 -10.41 9.96 22.24
N TYR A 310 -10.05 9.57 21.01
CA TYR A 310 -10.89 8.74 20.15
C TYR A 310 -11.14 7.35 20.75
N TRP A 311 -10.09 6.68 21.27
CA TRP A 311 -10.21 5.39 21.92
C TRP A 311 -11.21 5.43 23.09
N LYS A 312 -11.13 6.48 23.92
CA LYS A 312 -12.09 6.71 25.02
C LYS A 312 -13.51 6.94 24.52
N LYS A 313 -13.68 7.58 23.36
CA LYS A 313 -15.00 7.75 22.72
C LYS A 313 -15.58 6.43 22.22
N LEU A 314 -14.76 5.55 21.61
CA LEU A 314 -15.19 4.21 21.22
C LEU A 314 -15.65 3.39 22.44
N GLN A 315 -14.89 3.46 23.55
CA GLN A 315 -15.24 2.79 24.80
C GLN A 315 -16.56 3.31 25.38
N ALA A 316 -16.76 4.62 25.41
CA ALA A 316 -17.97 5.24 25.93
C ALA A 316 -19.19 4.95 25.07
N ASP A 317 -19.01 4.92 23.73
CA ASP A 317 -20.08 4.60 22.77
C ASP A 317 -20.57 3.17 22.92
N GLU A 318 -19.65 2.20 23.09
CA GLU A 318 -20.02 0.81 23.31
C GLU A 318 -20.76 0.59 24.63
N LYS A 319 -20.27 1.16 25.73
CA LYS A 319 -20.96 1.10 27.01
C LYS A 319 -22.38 1.70 26.95
N ALA A 320 -22.54 2.78 26.17
CA ALA A 320 -23.86 3.35 25.95
C ALA A 320 -24.74 2.42 25.10
N HIS A 321 -24.17 1.75 24.11
CA HIS A 321 -24.87 0.79 23.26
C HIS A 321 -25.33 -0.44 24.06
N GLU A 322 -24.47 -1.03 24.88
CA GLU A 322 -24.81 -2.11 25.80
C GLU A 322 -25.97 -1.72 26.74
N GLY A 323 -26.06 -0.43 27.12
CA GLY A 323 -27.15 0.14 27.88
C GLY A 323 -28.42 0.49 27.08
N GLY A 324 -28.52 0.04 25.81
CA GLY A 324 -29.68 0.27 24.92
C GLY A 324 -29.60 1.56 24.10
N GLY A 325 -28.47 2.26 24.11
CA GLY A 325 -28.24 3.42 23.25
C GLY A 325 -27.93 3.07 21.79
N THR A 326 -27.86 4.09 20.97
CA THR A 326 -27.54 3.94 19.53
C THR A 326 -26.06 3.65 19.34
N PHE A 327 -25.74 2.58 18.64
CA PHE A 327 -24.37 2.29 18.16
C PHE A 327 -23.85 3.41 17.26
N GLN A 328 -22.61 3.84 17.49
CA GLN A 328 -22.04 5.02 16.82
C GLN A 328 -22.92 6.27 17.04
N GLY A 329 -23.23 6.52 18.29
CA GLY A 329 -24.13 7.60 18.73
C GLY A 329 -23.58 9.01 18.47
N ALA A 330 -24.41 10.02 18.73
CA ALA A 330 -24.10 11.43 18.48
C ALA A 330 -22.79 11.91 19.14
N PRO A 331 -22.41 11.52 20.37
CA PRO A 331 -21.16 11.97 20.98
C PRO A 331 -19.90 11.52 20.23
N LEU A 332 -19.91 10.30 19.66
CA LEU A 332 -18.80 9.79 18.85
C LEU A 332 -18.76 10.51 17.49
N ARG A 333 -19.90 10.61 16.80
CA ARG A 333 -20.00 11.28 15.50
C ARG A 333 -19.64 12.76 15.55
N THR A 334 -20.05 13.46 16.60
CA THR A 334 -19.68 14.87 16.83
C THR A 334 -18.18 15.03 17.04
N PHE A 335 -17.56 14.16 17.84
CA PHE A 335 -16.10 14.18 18.05
C PHE A 335 -15.34 13.93 16.74
N ASN A 336 -15.83 13.02 15.89
CA ASN A 336 -15.24 12.65 14.62
C ASN A 336 -15.54 13.64 13.47
N GLY A 337 -16.54 14.52 13.63
CA GLY A 337 -17.04 15.41 12.57
C GLY A 337 -16.06 16.48 12.08
N THR A 338 -14.86 16.56 12.68
CA THR A 338 -13.81 17.51 12.29
C THR A 338 -12.43 16.85 12.30
N GLY A 339 -11.63 17.17 11.28
CA GLY A 339 -10.20 16.86 11.27
C GLY A 339 -9.42 17.66 12.30
N LYS A 340 -8.23 17.19 12.66
CA LYS A 340 -7.33 17.88 13.57
C LYS A 340 -5.92 17.89 13.01
N ASP A 341 -5.34 19.08 12.90
CA ASP A 341 -3.98 19.30 12.40
C ASP A 341 -2.95 19.26 13.53
N PHE A 342 -1.79 18.72 13.20
CA PHE A 342 -0.61 18.65 14.05
C PHE A 342 0.62 18.99 13.22
N SER A 343 1.52 19.78 13.77
CA SER A 343 2.81 20.06 13.13
C SER A 343 3.85 19.07 13.66
N LEU A 344 4.45 18.29 12.78
CA LEU A 344 5.50 17.32 13.09
C LEU A 344 6.85 17.85 12.62
N ASP A 345 7.93 17.36 13.24
CA ASP A 345 9.31 17.61 12.84
C ASP A 345 9.66 19.10 12.66
N LYS A 346 9.11 19.96 13.53
CA LYS A 346 9.39 21.41 13.52
C LYS A 346 10.90 21.66 13.68
N GLY A 347 11.47 22.41 12.73
CA GLY A 347 12.89 22.77 12.74
C GLY A 347 13.81 21.71 12.13
N SER A 348 13.28 20.63 11.58
CA SER A 348 14.01 19.71 10.71
C SER A 348 13.98 20.18 9.24
N ASP A 349 14.74 19.51 8.39
CA ASP A 349 14.75 19.78 6.94
C ASP A 349 13.42 19.41 6.25
N ASP A 350 12.62 18.52 6.86
CA ASP A 350 11.33 18.05 6.34
C ASP A 350 10.19 18.28 7.36
N PRO A 351 9.84 19.53 7.73
CA PRO A 351 8.70 19.81 8.59
C PRO A 351 7.40 19.40 7.89
N SER A 352 6.49 18.77 8.62
CA SER A 352 5.24 18.29 8.04
C SER A 352 4.01 18.64 8.86
N THR A 353 2.86 18.65 8.21
CA THR A 353 1.54 18.76 8.85
C THR A 353 0.81 17.44 8.73
N LEU A 354 0.37 16.89 9.86
CA LEU A 354 -0.47 15.72 9.92
C LEU A 354 -1.89 16.13 10.25
N THR A 355 -2.85 15.81 9.39
CA THR A 355 -4.29 15.93 9.69
C THR A 355 -4.85 14.55 10.01
N SER A 356 -5.49 14.42 11.18
CA SER A 356 -6.16 13.17 11.59
C SER A 356 -7.67 13.28 11.46
N TYR A 357 -8.28 12.27 10.85
CA TYR A 357 -9.72 12.06 10.80
C TYR A 357 -10.06 10.70 11.42
N PHE A 358 -11.22 10.67 12.08
CA PHE A 358 -11.83 9.41 12.54
C PHE A 358 -13.23 9.30 11.97
N SER A 359 -13.72 8.08 11.80
CA SER A 359 -15.10 7.83 11.39
C SER A 359 -15.83 6.93 12.41
N PRO A 360 -17.18 6.94 12.37
CA PRO A 360 -18.03 7.68 11.46
C PRO A 360 -17.99 9.19 11.74
N ASN A 361 -17.90 10.01 10.68
CA ASN A 361 -17.74 11.47 10.80
C ASN A 361 -18.90 12.28 10.18
N THR A 362 -20.00 11.62 9.95
CA THR A 362 -21.25 12.21 9.45
C THR A 362 -22.30 12.21 10.56
N ALA A 363 -23.22 13.18 10.54
CA ALA A 363 -24.26 13.29 11.57
C ALA A 363 -25.23 12.09 11.61
N LYS A 364 -25.37 11.39 10.49
CA LYS A 364 -26.27 10.24 10.33
C LYS A 364 -25.56 9.11 9.59
N GLN A 365 -26.04 7.89 9.81
CA GLN A 365 -25.63 6.70 9.04
C GLN A 365 -25.96 6.85 7.56
N ARG A 366 -25.24 6.11 6.71
CA ARG A 366 -25.50 6.04 5.29
C ARG A 366 -26.88 5.39 5.03
N SER A 367 -27.71 6.06 4.24
CA SER A 367 -29.02 5.54 3.88
C SER A 367 -28.89 4.47 2.79
N LYS A 368 -29.66 3.37 2.92
CA LYS A 368 -29.79 2.35 1.86
C LYS A 368 -30.71 2.78 0.73
N SER A 369 -31.42 3.91 0.83
CA SER A 369 -32.38 4.36 -0.17
C SER A 369 -31.67 4.85 -1.43
N LYS A 370 -31.86 4.15 -2.54
CA LYS A 370 -31.40 4.58 -3.87
C LYS A 370 -32.01 5.94 -4.22
N GLY A 371 -31.18 6.89 -4.62
CA GLY A 371 -31.62 8.15 -5.23
C GLY A 371 -31.52 9.41 -4.37
N LYS A 372 -31.07 9.34 -3.11
CA LYS A 372 -30.73 10.55 -2.34
C LYS A 372 -29.25 10.88 -2.53
N SER A 373 -28.95 12.11 -2.96
CA SER A 373 -27.59 12.65 -2.94
C SER A 373 -27.11 12.72 -1.50
N GLU A 374 -26.06 11.98 -1.18
CA GLU A 374 -25.42 12.01 0.13
C GLU A 374 -24.36 13.12 0.17
N ALA A 375 -24.26 13.84 1.28
CA ALA A 375 -23.23 14.84 1.46
C ALA A 375 -21.85 14.17 1.47
N CYS A 376 -20.86 14.82 0.85
CA CYS A 376 -19.48 14.34 0.93
C CYS A 376 -18.99 14.44 2.39
N PRO A 377 -18.54 13.34 3.00
CA PRO A 377 -17.97 13.36 4.35
C PRO A 377 -16.75 14.27 4.46
N VAL A 378 -16.49 14.80 5.65
CA VAL A 378 -15.45 15.83 5.85
C VAL A 378 -14.05 15.35 5.45
N ASP A 379 -13.69 14.13 5.76
CA ASP A 379 -12.41 13.48 5.42
C ASP A 379 -12.26 13.28 3.90
N LEU A 380 -13.30 12.81 3.25
CA LEU A 380 -13.29 12.59 1.79
C LEU A 380 -13.42 13.90 1.01
N LYS A 381 -14.03 14.93 1.59
CA LYS A 381 -14.06 16.26 0.99
C LYS A 381 -12.66 16.88 0.95
N ASP A 382 -11.88 16.73 2.02
CA ASP A 382 -10.47 17.16 2.06
C ASP A 382 -9.63 16.31 1.09
N LEU A 383 -9.77 14.98 1.11
CA LEU A 383 -9.08 14.09 0.17
C LEU A 383 -9.38 14.47 -1.29
N GLN A 384 -10.65 14.68 -1.63
CA GLN A 384 -11.06 15.08 -2.98
C GLN A 384 -10.42 16.41 -3.39
N ALA A 385 -10.43 17.41 -2.49
CA ALA A 385 -9.82 18.71 -2.76
C ALA A 385 -8.31 18.58 -3.05
N ARG A 386 -7.57 17.80 -2.26
CA ARG A 386 -6.14 17.54 -2.46
C ARG A 386 -5.87 16.79 -3.77
N VAL A 387 -6.66 15.76 -4.09
CA VAL A 387 -6.55 15.01 -5.35
C VAL A 387 -6.82 15.92 -6.56
N MET A 388 -7.82 16.79 -6.48
CA MET A 388 -8.14 17.77 -7.55
C MET A 388 -7.06 18.85 -7.68
N ALA A 389 -6.34 19.17 -6.62
CA ALA A 389 -5.22 20.15 -6.65
C ALA A 389 -3.91 19.55 -7.16
N ALA A 390 -3.83 18.23 -7.34
CA ALA A 390 -2.62 17.53 -7.81
C ALA A 390 -2.10 18.12 -9.13
N LYS A 391 -0.80 18.39 -9.19
CA LYS A 391 -0.14 18.97 -10.37
C LYS A 391 0.50 17.91 -11.25
N ASN A 392 1.08 16.89 -10.63
CA ASN A 392 2.01 15.96 -11.27
C ASN A 392 1.59 14.52 -11.19
N ALA A 393 1.15 14.06 -10.00
CA ALA A 393 0.83 12.66 -9.79
C ALA A 393 -0.26 12.42 -8.74
N VAL A 394 -1.06 11.37 -8.98
CA VAL A 394 -1.92 10.73 -7.99
C VAL A 394 -1.67 9.22 -8.06
N LEU A 395 -1.06 8.69 -7.00
CA LEU A 395 -0.74 7.29 -6.86
C LEU A 395 -1.60 6.71 -5.73
N PHE A 396 -2.20 5.52 -5.91
CA PHE A 396 -3.01 4.96 -4.83
C PHE A 396 -3.11 3.43 -4.84
N LEU A 397 -3.29 2.89 -3.64
CA LEU A 397 -3.69 1.50 -3.41
C LEU A 397 -4.96 1.51 -2.56
N ALA A 398 -5.97 0.78 -2.98
CA ALA A 398 -7.21 0.67 -2.21
C ALA A 398 -7.78 -0.75 -2.25
N PHE A 399 -8.33 -1.20 -1.12
CA PHE A 399 -8.92 -2.52 -1.02
C PHE A 399 -10.25 -2.60 -1.81
N ILE A 400 -11.34 -2.23 -1.19
CA ILE A 400 -12.69 -2.16 -1.79
C ILE A 400 -13.31 -0.82 -1.36
N PRO A 401 -13.00 0.26 -2.10
CA PRO A 401 -13.36 1.60 -1.65
C PRO A 401 -14.86 1.92 -1.75
N GLY A 402 -15.63 1.12 -2.51
CA GLY A 402 -17.05 1.42 -2.77
C GLY A 402 -17.23 2.57 -3.76
N THR A 403 -18.35 3.31 -3.65
CA THR A 403 -18.73 4.41 -4.55
C THR A 403 -19.58 5.43 -3.79
N PRO A 404 -19.30 6.75 -3.84
CA PRO A 404 -18.11 7.42 -4.37
C PRO A 404 -16.82 7.13 -3.55
N SER A 405 -15.66 7.27 -4.18
CA SER A 405 -14.37 6.92 -3.58
C SER A 405 -13.18 7.57 -4.31
N ILE A 406 -11.98 7.17 -3.92
CA ILE A 406 -10.71 7.61 -4.54
C ILE A 406 -10.67 7.35 -6.07
N THR A 407 -11.34 6.33 -6.59
CA THR A 407 -11.36 6.02 -8.03
C THR A 407 -12.04 7.12 -8.83
N GLU A 408 -13.18 7.62 -8.35
CA GLU A 408 -13.91 8.73 -8.98
C GLU A 408 -13.14 10.05 -8.84
N PHE A 409 -12.50 10.29 -7.69
CA PHE A 409 -11.69 11.51 -7.48
C PHE A 409 -10.48 11.54 -8.41
N ALA A 410 -9.76 10.43 -8.55
CA ALA A 410 -8.63 10.31 -9.47
C ALA A 410 -9.05 10.45 -10.94
N ALA A 411 -10.20 9.91 -11.34
CA ALA A 411 -10.74 10.08 -12.67
C ALA A 411 -11.09 11.55 -12.98
N ALA A 412 -11.70 12.25 -12.02
CA ALA A 412 -12.02 13.67 -12.14
C ALA A 412 -10.72 14.53 -12.28
N ALA A 413 -9.70 14.26 -11.46
CA ALA A 413 -8.41 14.94 -11.53
C ALA A 413 -7.71 14.70 -12.89
N GLN A 414 -7.74 13.45 -13.40
CA GLN A 414 -7.18 13.10 -14.71
C GLN A 414 -7.93 13.78 -15.88
N LYS A 415 -9.25 13.97 -15.76
CA LYS A 415 -10.02 14.76 -16.75
C LYS A 415 -9.60 16.22 -16.76
N ALA A 416 -9.41 16.81 -15.58
CA ALA A 416 -9.02 18.20 -15.41
C ALA A 416 -7.57 18.43 -15.86
N ASN A 417 -6.67 17.48 -15.59
CA ASN A 417 -5.26 17.54 -15.98
C ASN A 417 -4.84 16.28 -16.75
N LYS A 418 -4.86 16.36 -18.07
CA LYS A 418 -4.50 15.22 -18.95
C LYS A 418 -3.04 14.77 -18.81
N ASN A 419 -2.16 15.63 -18.31
CA ASN A 419 -0.74 15.33 -18.08
C ASN A 419 -0.48 14.70 -16.70
N LEU A 420 -1.51 14.57 -15.86
CA LEU A 420 -1.38 13.98 -14.53
C LEU A 420 -0.93 12.51 -14.63
N PHE A 421 0.09 12.15 -13.88
CA PHE A 421 0.55 10.77 -13.79
C PHE A 421 -0.31 10.01 -12.75
N VAL A 422 -1.31 9.28 -13.22
CA VAL A 422 -2.16 8.46 -12.35
C VAL A 422 -1.74 7.00 -12.41
N ARG A 423 -1.52 6.39 -11.24
CA ARG A 423 -1.35 4.95 -11.08
C ARG A 423 -2.12 4.48 -9.86
N GLY A 424 -3.04 3.54 -10.07
CA GLY A 424 -3.82 2.94 -9.00
C GLY A 424 -3.91 1.43 -9.13
N CYS A 425 -3.90 0.74 -7.98
CA CYS A 425 -4.27 -0.67 -7.91
C CYS A 425 -5.34 -0.85 -6.85
N VAL A 426 -6.42 -1.54 -7.21
CA VAL A 426 -7.54 -1.86 -6.32
C VAL A 426 -7.80 -3.36 -6.33
N THR A 427 -8.42 -3.90 -5.28
CA THR A 427 -8.71 -5.34 -5.26
C THR A 427 -9.86 -5.70 -6.20
N SER A 428 -10.91 -4.87 -6.26
CA SER A 428 -12.12 -5.16 -7.04
C SER A 428 -12.00 -4.73 -8.50
N PRO A 429 -12.30 -5.62 -9.48
CA PRO A 429 -12.44 -5.25 -10.89
C PRO A 429 -13.51 -4.16 -11.12
N ASP A 430 -14.61 -4.18 -10.37
CA ASP A 430 -15.68 -3.17 -10.47
C ASP A 430 -15.15 -1.79 -10.06
N ALA A 431 -14.33 -1.70 -9.01
CA ALA A 431 -13.72 -0.44 -8.58
C ALA A 431 -12.73 0.11 -9.62
N ALA A 432 -11.91 -0.75 -10.25
CA ALA A 432 -11.05 -0.35 -11.36
C ALA A 432 -11.87 0.10 -12.58
N GLY A 433 -12.99 -0.57 -12.84
CA GLY A 433 -13.92 -0.19 -13.90
C GLY A 433 -14.58 1.17 -13.66
N ASN A 434 -14.91 1.52 -12.42
CA ASN A 434 -15.47 2.83 -12.08
C ASN A 434 -14.55 3.98 -12.51
N PHE A 435 -13.24 3.87 -12.27
CA PHE A 435 -12.28 4.86 -12.78
C PHE A 435 -12.42 5.07 -14.29
N ARG A 436 -12.50 3.99 -15.08
CA ARG A 436 -12.64 4.07 -16.53
C ARG A 436 -13.99 4.69 -16.94
N TYR A 437 -15.08 4.25 -16.32
CA TYR A 437 -16.42 4.80 -16.63
C TYR A 437 -16.45 6.31 -16.35
N ASP A 438 -15.94 6.73 -15.21
CA ASP A 438 -15.87 8.15 -14.89
C ASP A 438 -14.95 8.90 -15.83
N LEU A 439 -13.75 8.35 -16.14
CA LEU A 439 -12.81 8.98 -17.05
C LEU A 439 -13.41 9.20 -18.45
N THR A 440 -14.18 8.24 -18.96
CA THR A 440 -14.77 8.29 -20.31
C THR A 440 -16.14 8.95 -20.35
N GLY A 441 -16.78 9.20 -19.19
CA GLY A 441 -18.15 9.72 -19.10
C GLY A 441 -19.20 8.67 -19.49
N THR A 442 -18.85 7.38 -19.43
CA THR A 442 -19.78 6.27 -19.71
C THR A 442 -20.32 5.68 -18.42
N SER A 443 -21.38 4.89 -18.50
CA SER A 443 -21.99 4.23 -17.34
C SER A 443 -21.77 2.73 -17.38
N PRO A 444 -21.63 2.07 -16.21
CA PRO A 444 -21.58 0.61 -16.16
C PRO A 444 -22.88 0.01 -16.73
N PRO A 445 -22.81 -1.14 -17.41
CA PRO A 445 -23.97 -1.82 -17.93
C PRO A 445 -24.93 -2.20 -16.79
N LYS A 446 -26.24 -2.09 -17.04
CA LYS A 446 -27.27 -2.50 -16.06
C LYS A 446 -27.13 -3.99 -15.79
N LYS A 447 -26.97 -4.37 -14.51
CA LYS A 447 -26.92 -5.78 -14.09
C LYS A 447 -28.28 -6.45 -14.38
N GLN A 448 -28.27 -7.48 -15.19
CA GLN A 448 -29.44 -8.32 -15.44
C GLN A 448 -29.52 -9.43 -14.40
N LYS A 449 -30.72 -9.68 -13.85
CA LYS A 449 -30.93 -10.73 -12.84
C LYS A 449 -30.64 -12.11 -13.46
N GLY A 450 -29.76 -12.88 -12.83
CA GLY A 450 -29.41 -14.23 -13.30
C GLY A 450 -28.33 -14.28 -14.39
N VAL A 451 -27.87 -13.14 -14.93
CA VAL A 451 -26.81 -13.08 -15.94
C VAL A 451 -25.51 -12.62 -15.27
N LYS A 452 -24.43 -13.40 -15.43
CA LYS A 452 -23.11 -12.99 -14.97
C LYS A 452 -22.61 -11.83 -15.82
N SER A 453 -22.50 -10.65 -15.24
CA SER A 453 -21.96 -9.49 -15.95
C SER A 453 -20.54 -9.77 -16.44
N PRO A 454 -20.16 -9.32 -17.65
CA PRO A 454 -18.78 -9.36 -18.08
C PRO A 454 -17.91 -8.54 -17.12
N PRO A 455 -16.60 -8.85 -17.01
CA PRO A 455 -15.69 -8.04 -16.22
C PRO A 455 -15.75 -6.58 -16.67
N ALA A 456 -15.74 -5.65 -15.71
CA ALA A 456 -15.73 -4.24 -16.01
C ALA A 456 -14.47 -3.88 -16.82
N PRO A 457 -14.59 -3.10 -17.91
CA PRO A 457 -13.43 -2.66 -18.68
C PRO A 457 -12.53 -1.79 -17.79
N GLN A 458 -11.23 -2.03 -17.84
CA GLN A 458 -10.23 -1.31 -17.03
C GLN A 458 -9.41 -0.36 -17.91
N ASP A 459 -8.79 0.62 -17.28
CA ASP A 459 -7.80 1.51 -17.89
C ASP A 459 -6.42 1.17 -17.31
N ALA A 460 -5.37 1.24 -18.14
CA ALA A 460 -4.01 0.95 -17.70
C ALA A 460 -3.51 1.86 -16.57
N ARG A 461 -4.16 2.96 -16.26
CA ARG A 461 -3.83 3.83 -15.12
C ARG A 461 -4.32 3.25 -13.81
N VAL A 462 -5.47 2.55 -13.82
CA VAL A 462 -6.07 1.95 -12.62
C VAL A 462 -6.52 0.52 -12.93
N ILE A 463 -5.86 -0.42 -12.29
CA ILE A 463 -6.01 -1.86 -12.51
C ILE A 463 -6.51 -2.57 -11.26
N SER A 464 -7.00 -3.79 -11.43
CA SER A 464 -7.37 -4.61 -10.27
C SER A 464 -6.39 -5.75 -10.04
N ALA A 465 -6.10 -6.02 -8.77
CA ALA A 465 -5.30 -7.16 -8.35
C ALA A 465 -5.96 -8.50 -8.73
N ASN A 466 -7.30 -8.54 -8.79
CA ASN A 466 -8.09 -9.74 -9.13
C ASN A 466 -8.39 -9.89 -10.63
N ALA A 467 -7.92 -9.00 -11.51
CA ALA A 467 -8.12 -9.08 -12.95
C ALA A 467 -7.33 -10.22 -13.61
N LEU A 468 -6.83 -11.15 -12.82
CA LEU A 468 -6.04 -12.28 -13.26
C LEU A 468 -6.94 -13.34 -13.90
N GLY A 469 -6.98 -13.32 -15.21
CA GLY A 469 -7.76 -14.24 -16.02
C GLY A 469 -7.15 -15.63 -16.15
N LYS A 470 -7.80 -16.47 -16.97
CA LYS A 470 -7.60 -17.91 -17.12
C LYS A 470 -6.26 -18.37 -17.74
N THR A 471 -5.35 -17.46 -18.10
CA THR A 471 -4.21 -17.73 -19.02
C THR A 471 -2.83 -17.70 -18.39
N ILE A 472 -2.69 -17.75 -17.06
CA ILE A 472 -1.37 -17.84 -16.45
C ILE A 472 -0.91 -19.30 -16.48
N PRO A 473 0.27 -19.62 -17.10
CA PRO A 473 0.73 -20.99 -17.30
C PRO A 473 0.94 -21.78 -16.00
N ASP A 474 1.30 -21.08 -14.91
CA ASP A 474 1.64 -21.71 -13.64
C ASP A 474 0.40 -21.95 -12.77
N GLY A 475 0.07 -23.20 -12.53
CA GLY A 475 -1.11 -23.65 -11.79
C GLY A 475 -1.26 -23.04 -10.40
N TRP A 476 -0.14 -22.68 -9.77
CA TRP A 476 -0.10 -22.11 -8.43
C TRP A 476 -0.72 -20.72 -8.31
N GLN A 477 -0.53 -19.85 -9.30
CA GLN A 477 -1.13 -18.52 -9.28
C GLN A 477 -2.65 -18.60 -9.29
N LYS A 478 -3.23 -19.59 -9.99
CA LYS A 478 -4.69 -19.83 -9.98
C LYS A 478 -5.21 -20.26 -8.60
N GLU A 479 -4.44 -21.01 -7.86
CA GLU A 479 -4.84 -21.49 -6.53
C GLU A 479 -4.75 -20.38 -5.48
N LEU A 480 -3.67 -19.58 -5.49
CA LEU A 480 -3.53 -18.42 -4.60
C LEU A 480 -4.62 -17.38 -4.86
N LEU A 481 -4.98 -17.15 -6.12
CA LEU A 481 -6.04 -16.22 -6.50
C LEU A 481 -7.43 -16.73 -6.12
N LYS A 482 -7.70 -18.03 -6.33
CA LYS A 482 -8.94 -18.66 -5.84
C LYS A 482 -9.05 -18.65 -4.33
N ALA A 483 -7.92 -18.62 -3.64
CA ALA A 483 -7.83 -18.58 -2.20
C ALA A 483 -8.08 -17.18 -1.60
N GLY A 484 -8.23 -16.13 -2.42
CA GLY A 484 -8.43 -14.75 -1.95
C GLY A 484 -7.16 -14.03 -1.49
N PHE A 485 -5.97 -14.53 -1.88
CA PHE A 485 -4.68 -13.94 -1.46
C PHE A 485 -4.16 -12.81 -2.35
N ALA A 486 -4.62 -12.67 -3.59
CA ALA A 486 -4.24 -11.54 -4.45
C ALA A 486 -5.07 -10.31 -4.07
N ILE A 487 -4.70 -9.68 -2.97
CA ILE A 487 -5.42 -8.56 -2.38
C ILE A 487 -4.45 -7.42 -2.16
N THR A 488 -4.77 -6.26 -2.73
CA THR A 488 -4.24 -4.99 -2.30
C THR A 488 -5.07 -4.54 -1.10
N HIS A 489 -4.56 -4.72 0.10
CA HIS A 489 -5.28 -4.35 1.32
C HIS A 489 -4.83 -3.00 1.88
N ASP A 490 -3.87 -2.36 1.25
CA ASP A 490 -3.48 -0.98 1.52
C ASP A 490 -4.64 0.01 1.34
N LYS A 491 -4.55 1.12 2.04
CA LYS A 491 -5.42 2.28 1.94
C LYS A 491 -4.52 3.51 1.87
N ILE A 492 -3.91 3.70 0.69
CA ILE A 492 -2.84 4.67 0.46
C ILE A 492 -3.24 5.60 -0.70
N VAL A 493 -2.98 6.90 -0.52
CA VAL A 493 -2.92 7.87 -1.63
C VAL A 493 -1.64 8.69 -1.47
N VAL A 494 -0.91 8.85 -2.56
CA VAL A 494 0.27 9.73 -2.63
C VAL A 494 0.03 10.77 -3.71
N ILE A 495 0.17 12.02 -3.36
CA ILE A 495 -0.02 13.16 -4.27
C ILE A 495 1.30 13.90 -4.39
N ASP A 496 1.76 14.11 -5.63
CA ASP A 496 2.93 14.91 -5.97
C ASP A 496 4.19 14.61 -5.11
N PRO A 497 4.68 13.35 -5.05
CA PRO A 497 5.65 12.89 -4.05
C PRO A 497 6.98 13.63 -4.05
N PHE A 498 7.32 14.37 -5.10
CA PHE A 498 8.58 15.12 -5.22
C PHE A 498 8.41 16.62 -4.90
N ALA A 499 7.18 17.08 -4.66
CA ALA A 499 6.88 18.48 -4.37
C ALA A 499 7.02 18.79 -2.87
N ASP A 500 7.27 20.06 -2.53
CA ASP A 500 7.34 20.52 -1.13
C ASP A 500 6.00 20.33 -0.39
N ASN A 501 4.89 20.40 -1.13
CA ASN A 501 3.54 20.17 -0.61
C ASN A 501 3.01 18.76 -0.94
N CYS A 502 3.91 17.77 -1.05
CA CYS A 502 3.53 16.37 -1.23
C CYS A 502 2.57 15.90 -0.14
N VAL A 503 1.66 14.99 -0.48
CA VAL A 503 0.70 14.44 0.49
C VAL A 503 0.74 12.92 0.49
N VAL A 504 0.79 12.34 1.69
CA VAL A 504 0.55 10.91 1.93
C VAL A 504 -0.72 10.74 2.73
N VAL A 505 -1.61 9.89 2.24
CA VAL A 505 -2.82 9.47 2.95
C VAL A 505 -2.70 8.01 3.31
N THR A 506 -2.96 7.66 4.59
CA THR A 506 -2.90 6.28 5.08
C THR A 506 -3.80 6.08 6.30
N GLY A 507 -3.94 4.84 6.76
CA GLY A 507 -4.76 4.45 7.91
C GLY A 507 -5.56 3.17 7.64
N SER A 508 -6.65 2.99 8.38
CA SER A 508 -7.56 1.85 8.17
C SER A 508 -8.66 2.12 7.14
N HIS A 509 -8.89 3.39 6.80
CA HIS A 509 -10.03 3.89 6.04
C HIS A 509 -10.02 3.43 4.57
N ASN A 510 -11.09 2.78 4.12
CA ASN A 510 -11.21 2.23 2.76
C ASN A 510 -11.40 3.27 1.64
N LEU A 511 -11.18 4.56 1.90
CA LEU A 511 -11.16 5.67 0.94
C LEU A 511 -12.47 5.87 0.18
N GLY A 512 -13.60 5.58 0.81
CA GLY A 512 -14.92 5.73 0.22
C GLY A 512 -16.01 6.03 1.24
N TYR A 513 -17.18 6.47 0.78
CA TYR A 513 -18.27 6.97 1.62
C TYR A 513 -18.73 5.99 2.71
N GLN A 514 -18.76 4.69 2.42
CA GLN A 514 -19.19 3.68 3.41
C GLN A 514 -18.33 3.74 4.69
N ALA A 515 -17.02 3.89 4.50
CA ALA A 515 -16.08 3.98 5.61
C ALA A 515 -16.34 5.22 6.48
N SER A 516 -16.52 6.39 5.87
CA SER A 516 -16.78 7.65 6.59
C SER A 516 -18.16 7.71 7.26
N TYR A 517 -19.15 7.00 6.72
CA TYR A 517 -20.51 7.03 7.23
C TYR A 517 -20.79 6.02 8.35
N ASN A 518 -20.26 4.78 8.21
CA ASN A 518 -20.71 3.63 9.00
C ASN A 518 -19.62 2.82 9.69
N ASN A 519 -18.33 3.07 9.40
CA ASN A 519 -17.27 2.29 10.00
C ASN A 519 -16.54 3.06 11.10
N ASP A 520 -16.00 2.35 12.09
CA ASP A 520 -15.00 2.91 13.00
C ASP A 520 -13.63 2.80 12.33
N GLU A 521 -13.12 3.92 11.83
CA GLU A 521 -11.85 3.97 11.09
C GLU A 521 -11.00 5.17 11.48
N ASN A 522 -9.75 5.16 11.06
CA ASN A 522 -8.88 6.32 11.11
C ASN A 522 -8.25 6.59 9.74
N LEU A 523 -8.07 7.86 9.43
CA LEU A 523 -7.44 8.37 8.22
C LEU A 523 -6.46 9.47 8.60
N LEU A 524 -5.23 9.35 8.13
CA LEU A 524 -4.18 10.34 8.26
C LEU A 524 -3.87 10.94 6.91
N MET A 525 -3.68 12.26 6.87
CA MET A 525 -3.14 12.99 5.73
C MET A 525 -1.89 13.73 6.19
N ILE A 526 -0.73 13.40 5.63
CA ILE A 526 0.56 13.95 6.01
C ILE A 526 1.12 14.73 4.83
N GLU A 527 1.28 16.04 5.01
CA GLU A 527 1.74 16.98 3.99
C GLU A 527 3.15 17.49 4.31
N GLY A 528 4.02 17.59 3.29
CA GLY A 528 5.34 18.22 3.36
C GLY A 528 6.50 17.26 3.61
N ASN A 529 6.28 16.01 4.03
CA ASN A 529 7.37 15.05 4.25
C ASN A 529 7.72 14.30 2.96
N LYS A 530 8.76 14.73 2.25
CA LYS A 530 9.18 14.13 0.98
C LYS A 530 9.70 12.70 1.15
N ASN A 531 10.45 12.41 2.20
CA ASN A 531 10.97 11.06 2.44
C ASN A 531 9.84 10.07 2.63
N LEU A 532 8.81 10.45 3.39
CA LEU A 532 7.60 9.65 3.55
C LEU A 532 6.88 9.47 2.21
N ALA A 533 6.69 10.55 1.45
CA ALA A 533 6.00 10.50 0.16
C ALA A 533 6.72 9.62 -0.86
N MET A 534 8.04 9.68 -0.92
CA MET A 534 8.87 8.83 -1.77
C MET A 534 8.84 7.36 -1.34
N ALA A 535 8.87 7.07 -0.03
CA ALA A 535 8.73 5.70 0.48
C ALA A 535 7.38 5.08 0.11
N TYR A 536 6.29 5.82 0.30
CA TYR A 536 4.95 5.38 -0.09
C TYR A 536 4.80 5.27 -1.61
N ALA A 537 5.36 6.21 -2.40
CA ALA A 537 5.36 6.14 -3.86
C ALA A 537 6.10 4.89 -4.37
N THR A 538 7.25 4.55 -3.77
CA THR A 538 7.99 3.32 -4.07
C THR A 538 7.09 2.09 -3.87
N HIS A 539 6.40 2.00 -2.73
CA HIS A 539 5.51 0.87 -2.46
C HIS A 539 4.33 0.81 -3.45
N VAL A 540 3.63 1.93 -3.68
CA VAL A 540 2.50 1.98 -4.62
C VAL A 540 2.91 1.56 -6.02
N LEU A 541 4.06 2.06 -6.52
CA LEU A 541 4.54 1.74 -7.85
C LEU A 541 5.05 0.29 -7.94
N ASP A 542 5.58 -0.27 -6.85
CA ASP A 542 5.99 -1.67 -6.84
C ASP A 542 4.78 -2.61 -6.94
N VAL A 543 3.75 -2.38 -6.14
CA VAL A 543 2.49 -3.13 -6.18
C VAL A 543 1.79 -2.95 -7.54
N TYR A 544 1.71 -1.71 -8.03
CA TYR A 544 1.09 -1.42 -9.33
C TYR A 544 1.79 -2.15 -10.47
N ASP A 545 3.11 -2.05 -10.59
CA ASP A 545 3.88 -2.68 -11.68
C ASP A 545 3.74 -4.21 -11.66
N HIS A 546 3.72 -4.81 -10.47
CA HIS A 546 3.51 -6.24 -10.30
C HIS A 546 2.16 -6.70 -10.88
N PHE A 547 1.08 -5.99 -10.58
CA PHE A 547 -0.24 -6.34 -11.09
C PHE A 547 -0.48 -5.85 -12.53
N ALA A 548 0.14 -4.74 -12.95
CA ALA A 548 0.03 -4.22 -14.32
C ALA A 548 0.63 -5.17 -15.35
N TRP A 549 1.77 -5.79 -15.02
CA TRP A 549 2.35 -6.82 -15.89
C TRP A 549 1.36 -7.98 -16.09
N ARG A 550 0.76 -8.49 -15.02
CA ARG A 550 -0.22 -9.58 -15.08
C ARG A 550 -1.50 -9.17 -15.83
N TRP A 551 -1.97 -7.95 -15.60
CA TRP A 551 -3.11 -7.42 -16.33
C TRP A 551 -2.86 -7.37 -17.84
N THR A 552 -1.67 -6.94 -18.26
CA THR A 552 -1.28 -6.90 -19.68
C THR A 552 -1.23 -8.30 -20.30
N VAL A 553 -0.66 -9.29 -19.61
CA VAL A 553 -0.66 -10.71 -20.04
C VAL A 553 -2.10 -11.19 -20.29
N ASN A 554 -3.02 -10.84 -19.42
CA ASN A 554 -4.42 -11.28 -19.51
C ASN A 554 -5.22 -10.62 -20.64
N GLN A 555 -4.75 -9.49 -21.17
CA GLN A 555 -5.37 -8.83 -22.33
C GLN A 555 -5.01 -9.55 -23.65
N GLY A 556 -4.34 -10.69 -23.59
CA GLY A 556 -3.91 -11.42 -24.78
C GLY A 556 -2.77 -10.74 -25.55
N THR A 557 -2.21 -9.68 -24.98
CA THR A 557 -0.96 -9.10 -25.48
C THR A 557 0.11 -10.11 -25.14
N SER A 558 0.76 -10.69 -26.15
CA SER A 558 1.98 -11.47 -25.96
C SER A 558 2.92 -10.59 -25.15
N VAL A 559 3.06 -10.90 -23.88
CA VAL A 559 4.09 -10.28 -23.05
C VAL A 559 5.35 -11.09 -23.33
N ASP A 560 5.78 -10.96 -24.53
CA ASP A 560 7.18 -11.15 -24.78
C ASP A 560 7.85 -10.07 -23.93
N ALA A 561 8.61 -10.48 -22.93
CA ALA A 561 9.52 -9.61 -22.21
C ALA A 561 10.60 -9.10 -23.20
N ASN A 562 10.17 -8.82 -24.43
CA ASN A 562 11.02 -8.57 -25.57
C ASN A 562 11.36 -7.09 -25.62
N LEU A 563 12.64 -6.86 -25.52
CA LEU A 563 13.23 -5.56 -25.77
C LEU A 563 13.05 -5.18 -27.25
N LYS A 564 12.88 -3.91 -27.51
CA LYS A 564 12.88 -3.38 -28.86
C LYS A 564 14.31 -3.40 -29.42
N THR A 565 14.45 -3.78 -30.68
CA THR A 565 15.74 -3.92 -31.35
C THR A 565 16.24 -2.63 -31.99
N LYS A 566 15.38 -1.61 -32.06
CA LYS A 566 15.72 -0.26 -32.54
C LYS A 566 15.42 0.78 -31.48
N PRO A 567 16.25 1.81 -31.33
CA PRO A 567 16.06 2.86 -30.34
C PRO A 567 14.69 3.53 -30.43
N ASP A 568 14.26 3.94 -31.61
CA ASP A 568 13.01 4.67 -31.81
C ASP A 568 11.76 3.84 -31.51
N ASP A 569 11.82 2.51 -31.60
CA ASP A 569 10.68 1.63 -31.30
C ASP A 569 10.24 1.72 -29.83
N TRP A 570 11.10 2.17 -28.91
CA TRP A 570 10.73 2.38 -27.52
C TRP A 570 10.75 3.87 -27.09
N LEU A 571 11.66 4.68 -27.64
CA LEU A 571 11.80 6.12 -27.28
C LEU A 571 10.62 6.94 -27.77
N SER A 572 10.08 6.66 -28.96
CA SER A 572 8.95 7.40 -29.54
C SER A 572 7.73 7.42 -28.61
N TRP A 573 7.51 6.37 -27.84
CA TRP A 573 6.41 6.30 -26.87
C TRP A 573 6.52 7.33 -25.75
N TYR A 574 7.73 7.79 -25.44
CA TYR A 574 8.00 8.79 -24.40
C TYR A 574 8.03 10.22 -24.94
N PHE A 575 8.52 10.43 -26.17
CA PHE A 575 8.84 11.73 -26.69
C PHE A 575 7.95 12.17 -27.86
N ASP A 576 7.57 11.26 -28.74
CA ASP A 576 6.97 11.61 -30.03
C ASP A 576 5.44 11.53 -30.06
N VAL A 577 4.81 10.93 -29.02
CA VAL A 577 3.35 10.75 -28.91
C VAL A 577 2.78 11.61 -27.78
N GLN A 578 2.24 12.76 -28.12
CA GLN A 578 1.63 13.66 -27.13
C GLN A 578 0.39 13.01 -26.46
N GLY A 579 0.23 13.26 -25.16
CA GLY A 579 -0.90 12.75 -24.38
C GLY A 579 -0.85 11.24 -24.08
N ASN A 580 0.26 10.58 -24.43
CA ASN A 580 0.48 9.18 -24.08
C ASN A 580 0.76 9.02 -22.57
N ILE A 581 0.34 7.91 -22.02
CA ILE A 581 0.61 7.52 -20.63
C ILE A 581 2.11 7.46 -20.31
N LYS A 582 2.96 7.18 -21.30
CA LYS A 582 4.44 7.17 -21.19
C LYS A 582 5.02 8.58 -21.13
N THR A 583 4.46 9.54 -21.86
CA THR A 583 4.86 10.95 -21.77
C THR A 583 4.56 11.53 -20.39
N ALA A 584 3.39 11.24 -19.80
CA ALA A 584 3.08 11.62 -18.43
C ALA A 584 4.03 10.95 -17.43
N GLN A 585 4.38 9.68 -17.63
CA GLN A 585 5.36 8.97 -16.84
C GLN A 585 6.75 9.62 -16.89
N LEU A 586 7.24 9.97 -18.08
CA LEU A 586 8.53 10.64 -18.23
C LEU A 586 8.54 11.99 -17.50
N LYS A 587 7.50 12.81 -17.69
CA LYS A 587 7.36 14.10 -16.98
C LYS A 587 7.38 13.92 -15.46
N PHE A 588 6.72 12.89 -14.94
CA PHE A 588 6.74 12.56 -13.51
C PHE A 588 8.17 12.26 -13.03
N TRP A 589 8.93 11.42 -13.75
CA TRP A 589 10.31 11.09 -13.39
C TRP A 589 11.28 12.26 -13.56
N MET A 590 11.04 13.14 -14.55
CA MET A 590 11.83 14.37 -14.71
C MET A 590 11.76 15.27 -13.48
N GLN A 591 10.63 15.33 -12.78
CA GLN A 591 10.50 16.10 -11.55
C GLN A 591 11.31 15.50 -10.39
N ALA A 592 11.42 14.19 -10.32
CA ALA A 592 12.26 13.52 -9.34
C ALA A 592 13.76 13.87 -9.52
N THR A 593 14.15 14.27 -10.74
CA THR A 593 15.55 14.51 -11.13
C THR A 593 15.94 16.00 -11.17
N VAL A 594 15.03 16.91 -10.86
CA VAL A 594 15.27 18.36 -10.73
C VAL A 594 15.55 18.72 -9.27
#